data_6bbedb615dd9668299d5ffd3f13bf677
#
_entry.id   6bbedb615dd9668299d5ffd3f13bf677
#
_cell.length_a   1.000
_cell.length_b   1.000
_cell.length_c   1.000
_cell.angle_alpha   90.00
_cell.angle_beta   90.00
_cell.angle_gamma   90.00
#
_symmetry.space_group_name_H-M   'P 1'
#
loop_
_entity.id
_entity.type
_entity.pdbx_description
1 polymer ?
#
loop_
_entity_poly.entity_id
_entity_poly.type
_entity_poly.pdbx_seq_one_letter_code
_entity_poly.pdbx_strand_id
1 'polypeptide(L)'
;MPVSNATPLMYLAKIGILKYLRQLYESIQIPPDVRVETVDRGIKEGCSDAFIIEQALKEGWIIVEELSDENLERARIYADTMKSDLGEAQAIFLVL
;
A
#
# COMPACT_ATOMS: atom_id res chain seq x y z
N MET A 1 -9.84 -8.56 -5.86
CA MET A 1 -9.64 -7.36 -5.03
C MET A 1 -8.37 -6.65 -5.47
N PRO A 2 -8.42 -5.36 -5.80
CA PRO A 2 -7.24 -4.65 -6.29
C PRO A 2 -6.16 -4.51 -5.22
N VAL A 3 -4.93 -4.53 -5.67
CA VAL A 3 -3.73 -4.34 -4.84
C VAL A 3 -3.03 -3.06 -5.28
N SER A 4 -2.58 -2.26 -4.32
CA SER A 4 -1.87 -1.02 -4.62
C SER A 4 -0.51 -0.96 -3.92
N ASN A 5 0.44 -0.29 -4.57
CA ASN A 5 1.68 0.14 -3.92
C ASN A 5 1.51 1.56 -3.36
N ALA A 6 2.58 2.11 -2.79
CA ALA A 6 2.54 3.39 -2.08
C ALA A 6 2.25 4.60 -2.98
N THR A 7 2.89 4.68 -4.14
CA THR A 7 2.88 5.90 -4.97
C THR A 7 1.47 6.32 -5.40
N PRO A 8 0.63 5.43 -5.97
CA PRO A 8 -0.73 5.82 -6.35
C PRO A 8 -1.56 6.27 -5.16
N LEU A 9 -1.47 5.58 -4.01
CA LEU A 9 -2.23 5.95 -2.82
C LEU A 9 -1.85 7.32 -2.30
N MET A 10 -0.55 7.59 -2.20
CA MET A 10 -0.04 8.88 -1.73
C MET A 10 -0.47 10.01 -2.67
N TYR A 11 -0.35 9.80 -3.97
CA TYR A 11 -0.72 10.79 -4.96
C TYR A 11 -2.22 11.13 -4.89
N LEU A 12 -3.07 10.10 -4.88
CA LEU A 12 -4.52 10.29 -4.82
C LEU A 12 -4.95 10.96 -3.51
N ALA A 13 -4.31 10.62 -2.41
CA ALA A 13 -4.58 11.26 -1.12
C ALA A 13 -4.19 12.74 -1.15
N LYS A 14 -3.04 13.08 -1.73
CA LYS A 14 -2.57 14.47 -1.83
C LYS A 14 -3.50 15.36 -2.63
N ILE A 15 -4.07 14.86 -3.72
CA ILE A 15 -4.99 15.63 -4.55
C ILE A 15 -6.46 15.53 -4.10
N GLY A 16 -6.71 14.81 -3.00
CA GLY A 16 -8.03 14.78 -2.36
C GLY A 16 -9.07 13.88 -3.02
N ILE A 17 -8.65 12.93 -3.85
CA ILE A 17 -9.58 12.06 -4.59
C ILE A 17 -9.46 10.57 -4.21
N LEU A 18 -8.76 10.26 -3.12
CA LEU A 18 -8.62 8.85 -2.68
C LEU A 18 -9.96 8.16 -2.48
N LYS A 19 -10.96 8.88 -1.98
CA LYS A 19 -12.31 8.35 -1.74
C LYS A 19 -12.97 7.76 -2.98
N TYR A 20 -12.59 8.20 -4.18
CA TYR A 20 -13.17 7.68 -5.41
C TYR A 20 -12.73 6.24 -5.70
N LEU A 21 -11.58 5.81 -5.18
CA LEU A 21 -11.18 4.40 -5.26
C LEU A 21 -12.17 3.49 -4.54
N ARG A 22 -12.69 3.95 -3.40
CA ARG A 22 -13.70 3.20 -2.66
C ARG A 22 -14.97 2.98 -3.48
N GLN A 23 -15.37 3.99 -4.25
CA GLN A 23 -16.55 3.89 -5.13
C GLN A 23 -16.33 2.91 -6.27
N LEU A 24 -15.10 2.84 -6.79
CA LEU A 24 -14.77 1.97 -7.92
C LEU A 24 -14.57 0.51 -7.51
N TYR A 25 -13.97 0.26 -6.34
CA TYR A 25 -13.46 -1.07 -5.99
C TYR A 25 -14.00 -1.64 -4.68
N GLU A 26 -14.79 -0.89 -3.92
CA GLU A 26 -15.28 -1.24 -2.59
C GLU A 26 -14.16 -1.40 -1.57
N SER A 27 -13.11 -2.16 -1.88
CA SER A 27 -11.94 -2.33 -1.00
C SER A 27 -10.67 -2.54 -1.81
N ILE A 28 -9.53 -2.22 -1.19
CA ILE A 28 -8.20 -2.31 -1.80
C ILE A 28 -7.28 -2.99 -0.80
N GLN A 29 -6.44 -3.91 -1.28
CA GLN A 29 -5.40 -4.55 -0.46
C GLN A 29 -4.06 -3.83 -0.63
N ILE A 30 -3.32 -3.73 0.45
CA ILE A 30 -1.93 -3.25 0.43
C ILE A 30 -1.04 -4.19 1.23
N PRO A 31 0.22 -4.39 0.78
CA PRO A 31 1.20 -5.13 1.57
C PRO A 31 1.61 -4.36 2.83
N PRO A 32 2.13 -5.04 3.85
CA PRO A 32 2.56 -4.38 5.09
C PRO A 32 3.59 -3.26 4.89
N ASP A 33 4.55 -3.45 3.98
CA ASP A 33 5.57 -2.42 3.71
C ASP A 33 4.98 -1.16 3.08
N VAL A 34 3.89 -1.30 2.32
CA VAL A 34 3.16 -0.15 1.76
C VAL A 34 2.51 0.65 2.88
N ARG A 35 1.96 -0.01 3.89
CA ARG A 35 1.42 0.67 5.07
C ARG A 35 2.51 1.44 5.81
N VAL A 36 3.66 0.82 6.04
CA VAL A 36 4.78 1.48 6.71
C VAL A 36 5.19 2.73 5.95
N GLU A 37 5.34 2.63 4.63
CA GLU A 37 5.77 3.75 3.80
C GLU A 37 4.73 4.87 3.74
N THR A 38 3.44 4.54 3.56
CA THR A 38 2.39 5.55 3.36
C THR A 38 1.87 6.15 4.66
N VAL A 39 1.76 5.36 5.71
CA VAL A 39 1.12 5.77 6.97
C VAL A 39 2.16 6.04 8.05
N ASP A 40 2.92 5.03 8.44
CA ASP A 40 3.79 5.17 9.60
C ASP A 40 4.87 6.25 9.41
N ARG A 41 5.53 6.26 8.26
CA ARG A 41 6.53 7.29 7.94
C ARG A 41 5.89 8.64 7.69
N GLY A 42 4.76 8.65 6.96
CA GLY A 42 4.07 9.88 6.64
C GLY A 42 3.54 10.60 7.87
N ILE A 43 2.97 9.88 8.83
CA ILE A 43 2.50 10.45 10.09
C ILE A 43 3.67 11.03 10.88
N LYS A 44 4.77 10.27 10.97
CA LYS A 44 5.98 10.71 11.65
C LYS A 44 6.53 12.01 11.07
N GLU A 45 6.43 12.17 9.76
CA GLU A 45 6.90 13.38 9.06
C GLU A 45 5.84 14.47 8.99
N GLY A 46 4.62 14.23 9.49
CA GLY A 46 3.53 15.21 9.48
C GLY A 46 2.84 15.39 8.12
N CYS A 47 2.91 14.40 7.25
CA CYS A 47 2.28 14.47 5.92
C CYS A 47 0.77 14.29 6.02
N SER A 48 0.00 15.20 5.44
CA SER A 48 -1.47 15.15 5.48
C SER A 48 -2.06 13.94 4.75
N ASP A 49 -1.43 13.51 3.66
CA ASP A 49 -1.86 12.32 2.90
C ASP A 49 -1.81 11.05 3.74
N ALA A 50 -0.86 10.93 4.67
CA ALA A 50 -0.76 9.79 5.57
C ALA A 50 -1.98 9.66 6.48
N PHE A 51 -2.52 10.77 6.97
CA PHE A 51 -3.71 10.76 7.82
C PHE A 51 -4.96 10.34 7.04
N ILE A 52 -5.04 10.73 5.77
CA ILE A 52 -6.15 10.33 4.89
C ILE A 52 -6.12 8.81 4.64
N ILE A 53 -4.94 8.25 4.39
CA ILE A 53 -4.78 6.81 4.19
C ILE A 53 -5.05 6.06 5.50
N GLU A 54 -4.56 6.56 6.64
CA GLU A 54 -4.85 5.97 7.94
C GLU A 54 -6.36 5.92 8.22
N GLN A 55 -7.08 6.96 7.87
CA GLN A 55 -8.53 6.99 8.03
C GLN A 55 -9.21 5.90 7.18
N ALA A 56 -8.74 5.70 5.95
CA ALA A 56 -9.26 4.64 5.08
C ALA A 56 -9.01 3.24 5.66
N LEU A 57 -7.87 3.04 6.33
CA LEU A 57 -7.58 1.80 7.04
C LEU A 57 -8.55 1.59 8.21
N LYS A 58 -8.82 2.64 8.98
CA LYS A 58 -9.78 2.59 10.10
C LYS A 58 -11.20 2.33 9.63
N GLU A 59 -11.58 2.87 8.48
CA GLU A 59 -12.88 2.62 7.88
C GLU A 59 -13.01 1.23 7.28
N GLY A 60 -11.89 0.53 7.08
CA GLY A 60 -11.87 -0.88 6.67
C GLY A 60 -11.92 -1.13 5.17
N TRP A 61 -11.81 -0.10 4.33
CA TRP A 61 -11.81 -0.32 2.89
C TRP A 61 -10.40 -0.37 2.27
N ILE A 62 -9.38 0.06 3.00
CA ILE A 62 -7.99 -0.30 2.70
C ILE A 62 -7.58 -1.35 3.71
N ILE A 63 -7.15 -2.50 3.21
CA ILE A 63 -6.88 -3.69 4.03
C ILE A 63 -5.41 -4.07 3.86
N VAL A 64 -4.72 -4.25 4.98
CA VAL A 64 -3.34 -4.76 4.96
C VAL A 64 -3.40 -6.27 4.88
N GLU A 65 -2.82 -6.83 3.83
CA GLU A 65 -2.72 -8.28 3.63
C GLU A 65 -1.27 -8.72 3.69
N GLU A 66 -0.99 -9.68 4.56
CA GLU A 66 0.34 -10.24 4.66
C GLU A 66 0.57 -11.28 3.57
N LEU A 67 1.81 -11.34 3.07
CA LEU A 67 2.21 -12.38 2.16
C LEU A 67 2.56 -13.65 2.94
N SER A 68 2.43 -14.82 2.30
CA SER A 68 3.00 -16.05 2.84
C SER A 68 4.52 -15.90 2.97
N ASP A 69 5.15 -16.70 3.84
CA ASP A 69 6.60 -16.65 4.01
C ASP A 69 7.33 -16.88 2.69
N GLU A 70 6.84 -17.80 1.87
CA GLU A 70 7.40 -18.07 0.55
C GLU A 70 7.31 -16.86 -0.37
N ASN A 71 6.17 -16.21 -0.44
CA ASN A 71 5.98 -15.02 -1.28
C ASN A 71 6.75 -13.82 -0.76
N LEU A 72 6.90 -13.69 0.55
CA LEU A 72 7.71 -12.64 1.14
C LEU A 72 9.18 -12.78 0.74
N GLU A 73 9.70 -13.99 0.74
CA GLU A 73 11.08 -14.27 0.29
C GLU A 73 11.25 -14.02 -1.19
N ARG A 74 10.29 -14.44 -2.01
CA ARG A 74 10.27 -14.14 -3.44
C ARG A 74 10.28 -12.64 -3.73
N ALA A 75 9.52 -11.88 -2.96
CA ALA A 75 9.47 -10.43 -3.09
C ALA A 75 10.84 -9.80 -2.79
N ARG A 76 11.54 -10.28 -1.75
CA ARG A 76 12.88 -9.80 -1.43
C ARG A 76 13.87 -10.07 -2.54
N ILE A 77 13.87 -11.29 -3.07
CA ILE A 77 14.75 -11.67 -4.18
C ILE A 77 14.45 -10.81 -5.41
N TYR A 78 13.18 -10.64 -5.73
CA TYR A 78 12.77 -9.79 -6.85
C TYR A 78 13.24 -8.35 -6.67
N ALA A 79 13.04 -7.77 -5.49
CA ALA A 79 13.45 -6.40 -5.20
C ALA A 79 14.95 -6.21 -5.35
N ASP A 80 15.76 -7.15 -4.83
CA ASP A 80 17.21 -7.12 -4.94
C ASP A 80 17.67 -7.26 -6.40
N THR A 81 17.08 -8.21 -7.13
CA THR A 81 17.47 -8.51 -8.51
C THR A 81 17.12 -7.37 -9.45
N MET A 82 15.93 -6.83 -9.32
CA MET A 82 15.39 -5.79 -10.20
C MET A 82 15.66 -4.38 -9.68
N LYS A 83 16.28 -4.25 -8.50
CA LYS A 83 16.49 -2.97 -7.82
C LYS A 83 15.20 -2.18 -7.65
N SER A 84 14.09 -2.91 -7.45
CA SER A 84 12.79 -2.29 -7.22
C SER A 84 12.56 -2.05 -5.73
N ASP A 85 11.56 -1.24 -5.43
CA ASP A 85 11.08 -1.01 -4.07
C ASP A 85 10.47 -2.31 -3.51
N LEU A 86 10.73 -2.60 -2.23
CA LEU A 86 10.22 -3.82 -1.59
C LEU A 86 8.70 -3.82 -1.52
N GLY A 87 8.07 -2.66 -1.30
CA GLY A 87 6.60 -2.55 -1.30
C GLY A 87 6.00 -2.88 -2.66
N GLU A 88 6.65 -2.44 -3.74
CA GLU A 88 6.23 -2.79 -5.11
C GLU A 88 6.36 -4.30 -5.35
N ALA A 89 7.48 -4.89 -4.94
CA ALA A 89 7.70 -6.33 -5.08
C ALA A 89 6.67 -7.13 -4.27
N GLN A 90 6.38 -6.73 -3.05
CA GLN A 90 5.37 -7.37 -2.22
C GLN A 90 3.97 -7.27 -2.86
N ALA A 91 3.64 -6.13 -3.46
CA ALA A 91 2.36 -5.97 -4.15
C ALA A 91 2.21 -6.96 -5.32
N ILE A 92 3.28 -7.17 -6.08
CA ILE A 92 3.29 -8.16 -7.17
C ILE A 92 2.99 -9.56 -6.64
N PHE A 93 3.69 -9.98 -5.58
CA PHE A 93 3.54 -11.33 -5.04
C PHE A 93 2.28 -11.51 -4.18
N LEU A 94 1.65 -10.44 -3.76
CA LEU A 94 0.35 -10.50 -3.11
C LEU A 94 -0.76 -10.87 -4.12
N VAL A 95 -0.63 -10.39 -5.36
CA VAL A 95 -1.56 -10.73 -6.44
C VAL A 95 -1.42 -12.19 -6.87
N LEU A 96 -0.18 -12.68 -6.92
CA LEU A 96 0.10 -14.05 -7.34
C LEU A 96 -0.25 -15.06 -6.25
#